data_b19c48093f61df430d77d723993ccb70
#
_entry.id   b19c48093f61df430d77d723993ccb70
#
_cell.length_a   1.000
_cell.length_b   1.000
_cell.length_c   1.000
_cell.angle_alpha   90.00
_cell.angle_beta   90.00
_cell.angle_gamma   90.00
#
_symmetry.space_group_name_H-M   'P 1'
#
loop_
_entity.id
_entity.type
_entity.pdbx_description
1 polymer ?
#
loop_
_entity_poly.entity_id
_entity_poly.type
_entity_poly.pdbx_seq_one_letter_code
_entity_poly.pdbx_strand_id
1 'polypeptide(L)'
;MDIDDEYFNDPEFQLLIQKYLKYLLESLREVKANLYNRDFEKLRQFGHNLKGVAGGYGFDELSKLGGKIETVSSSENFDFLKNLISDFEASLKKRMPPV
;
A
#
# COMPACT_ATOMS: atom_id res chain seq x y z
N MET A 1 -8.22 -12.83 -24.67
CA MET A 1 -8.04 -12.83 -23.22
C MET A 1 -6.56 -12.83 -22.89
N ASP A 2 -6.16 -11.97 -22.02
CA ASP A 2 -4.77 -11.86 -21.62
C ASP A 2 -4.39 -12.94 -20.63
N ILE A 3 -3.11 -13.31 -20.64
CA ILE A 3 -2.54 -14.19 -19.63
C ILE A 3 -2.82 -13.63 -18.23
N ASP A 4 -2.81 -12.31 -18.09
CA ASP A 4 -3.06 -11.64 -16.83
C ASP A 4 -4.46 -11.92 -16.27
N ASP A 5 -5.47 -11.99 -17.14
CA ASP A 5 -6.84 -12.31 -16.70
C ASP A 5 -6.94 -13.71 -16.13
N GLU A 6 -6.30 -14.70 -16.79
CA GLU A 6 -6.23 -16.05 -16.28
C GLU A 6 -5.51 -16.10 -14.94
N TYR A 7 -4.39 -15.40 -14.85
CA TYR A 7 -3.56 -15.38 -13.66
C TYR A 7 -4.32 -14.78 -12.47
N PHE A 8 -5.00 -13.65 -12.67
CA PHE A 8 -5.74 -12.97 -11.62
C PHE A 8 -6.99 -13.75 -11.17
N ASN A 9 -7.48 -14.67 -12.00
CA ASN A 9 -8.63 -15.52 -11.63
C ASN A 9 -8.20 -16.84 -10.98
N ASP A 10 -6.90 -17.11 -10.88
CA ASP A 10 -6.38 -18.31 -10.23
C ASP A 10 -6.68 -18.27 -8.73
N PRO A 11 -7.29 -19.34 -8.14
CA PRO A 11 -7.60 -19.35 -6.72
C PRO A 11 -6.37 -19.17 -5.82
N GLU A 12 -5.21 -19.70 -6.21
CA GLU A 12 -3.99 -19.53 -5.42
C GLU A 12 -3.54 -18.08 -5.44
N PHE A 13 -3.64 -17.42 -6.59
CA PHE A 13 -3.30 -16.01 -6.69
C PHE A 13 -4.25 -15.15 -5.89
N GLN A 14 -5.54 -15.48 -5.93
CA GLN A 14 -6.54 -14.76 -5.12
C GLN A 14 -6.25 -14.89 -3.63
N LEU A 15 -5.79 -16.04 -3.19
CA LEU A 15 -5.40 -16.23 -1.80
C LEU A 15 -4.19 -15.38 -1.44
N LEU A 16 -3.21 -15.29 -2.32
CA LEU A 16 -2.03 -14.43 -2.12
C LEU A 16 -2.43 -12.95 -2.02
N ILE A 17 -3.36 -12.52 -2.87
CA ILE A 17 -3.89 -11.16 -2.82
C ILE A 17 -4.52 -10.88 -1.45
N GLN A 18 -5.36 -11.79 -0.96
CA GLN A 18 -6.02 -11.62 0.33
C GLN A 18 -5.01 -11.54 1.48
N LYS A 19 -3.99 -12.40 1.43
CA LYS A 19 -2.92 -12.38 2.44
C LYS A 19 -2.15 -11.06 2.41
N TYR A 20 -1.89 -10.55 1.22
CA TYR A 20 -1.18 -9.28 1.07
C TYR A 20 -2.01 -8.12 1.62
N LEU A 21 -3.30 -8.06 1.30
CA LEU A 21 -4.18 -7.02 1.82
C LEU A 21 -4.27 -7.06 3.35
N LYS A 22 -4.35 -8.27 3.92
CA LYS A 22 -4.34 -8.44 5.37
C LYS A 22 -3.02 -7.96 5.97
N TYR A 23 -1.91 -8.29 5.34
CA TYR A 23 -0.59 -7.81 5.77
C TYR A 23 -0.54 -6.28 5.78
N LEU A 24 -1.04 -5.64 4.73
CA LEU A 24 -1.08 -4.18 4.66
C LEU A 24 -1.95 -3.58 5.76
N LEU A 25 -3.09 -4.20 6.03
CA LEU A 25 -3.98 -3.73 7.09
C LEU A 25 -3.30 -3.82 8.46
N GLU A 26 -2.61 -4.93 8.72
CA GLU A 26 -1.87 -5.10 9.97
C GLU A 26 -0.70 -4.13 10.10
N SER A 27 -0.06 -3.76 8.98
CA SER A 27 1.06 -2.83 9.00
C SER A 27 0.64 -1.37 9.16
N LEU A 28 -0.65 -1.06 9.00
CA LEU A 28 -1.14 0.31 9.06
C LEU A 28 -0.83 0.99 10.39
N ARG A 29 -0.91 0.25 11.49
CA ARG A 29 -0.61 0.78 12.82
C ARG A 29 0.84 1.25 12.91
N GLU A 30 1.76 0.45 12.40
CA GLU A 30 3.19 0.80 12.40
C GLU A 30 3.46 1.99 11.49
N VAL A 31 2.82 2.02 10.32
CA VAL A 31 2.95 3.13 9.38
C VAL A 31 2.52 4.44 10.04
N LYS A 32 1.38 4.44 10.75
CA LYS A 32 0.91 5.62 11.46
C LYS A 32 1.87 6.02 12.58
N ALA A 33 2.40 5.04 13.31
CA ALA A 33 3.39 5.33 14.36
C ALA A 33 4.65 5.97 13.77
N ASN A 34 5.13 5.46 12.65
CA ASN A 34 6.28 6.03 11.97
C ASN A 34 6.02 7.47 11.51
N LEU A 35 4.80 7.74 11.05
CA LEU A 35 4.40 9.09 10.67
C LEU A 35 4.50 10.06 11.86
N TYR A 36 3.89 9.71 12.99
CA TYR A 36 3.85 10.59 14.16
C TYR A 36 5.22 10.70 14.83
N ASN A 37 6.07 9.68 14.70
CA ASN A 37 7.45 9.74 15.17
C ASN A 37 8.37 10.44 14.17
N ARG A 38 7.85 10.83 13.02
CA ARG A 38 8.60 11.46 11.94
C ARG A 38 9.78 10.61 11.47
N ASP A 39 9.57 9.30 11.44
CA ASP A 39 10.56 8.36 10.90
C ASP A 39 10.40 8.30 9.39
N PHE A 40 10.89 9.33 8.72
CA PHE A 40 10.70 9.49 7.27
C PHE A 40 11.42 8.40 6.47
N GLU A 41 12.51 7.86 6.99
CA GLU A 41 13.21 6.78 6.29
C GLU A 41 12.39 5.49 6.27
N LYS A 42 11.74 5.14 7.38
CA LYS A 42 10.85 3.98 7.40
C LYS A 42 9.64 4.19 6.51
N LEU A 43 9.11 5.40 6.46
CA LEU A 43 8.00 5.73 5.57
C LEU A 43 8.43 5.63 4.11
N ARG A 44 9.63 6.08 3.78
CA ARG A 44 10.17 5.98 2.44
C ARG A 44 10.28 4.52 2.01
N GLN A 45 10.83 3.67 2.88
CA GLN A 45 10.95 2.24 2.62
C GLN A 45 9.59 1.59 2.44
N PHE A 46 8.63 1.94 3.28
CA PHE A 46 7.26 1.44 3.16
C PHE A 46 6.66 1.83 1.80
N GLY A 47 6.80 3.08 1.40
CA GLY A 47 6.29 3.56 0.11
C GLY A 47 6.93 2.84 -1.07
N HIS A 48 8.24 2.65 -1.01
CA HIS A 48 8.99 1.93 -2.05
C HIS A 48 8.48 0.49 -2.20
N ASN A 49 8.34 -0.22 -1.10
CA ASN A 49 7.86 -1.59 -1.10
C ASN A 49 6.41 -1.70 -1.57
N LEU A 50 5.56 -0.79 -1.10
CA LEU A 50 4.16 -0.74 -1.52
C LEU A 50 4.04 -0.53 -3.03
N LYS A 51 4.81 0.41 -3.58
CA LYS A 51 4.83 0.68 -5.01
C LYS A 51 5.14 -0.59 -5.82
N GLY A 52 6.18 -1.32 -5.43
CA GLY A 52 6.60 -2.50 -6.15
C GLY A 52 5.65 -3.68 -6.00
N VAL A 53 5.30 -4.02 -4.76
CA VAL A 53 4.51 -5.23 -4.50
C VAL A 53 3.05 -5.04 -4.91
N ALA A 54 2.44 -3.91 -4.57
CA ALA A 54 1.05 -3.66 -4.96
C ALA A 54 0.91 -3.59 -6.48
N GLY A 55 1.89 -3.01 -7.16
CA GLY A 55 1.92 -2.99 -8.63
C GLY A 55 1.95 -4.38 -9.20
N GLY A 56 2.75 -5.29 -8.61
CA GLY A 56 2.83 -6.68 -9.03
C GLY A 56 1.52 -7.44 -8.86
N TYR A 57 0.69 -7.06 -7.90
CA TYR A 57 -0.62 -7.65 -7.70
C TYR A 57 -1.72 -6.96 -8.51
N GLY A 58 -1.40 -5.93 -9.27
CA GLY A 58 -2.38 -5.22 -10.09
C GLY A 58 -3.13 -4.11 -9.36
N PHE A 59 -2.69 -3.72 -8.17
CA PHE A 59 -3.30 -2.63 -7.39
C PHE A 59 -2.68 -1.29 -7.77
N ASP A 60 -3.09 -0.75 -8.92
CA ASP A 60 -2.47 0.47 -9.47
C ASP A 60 -2.60 1.67 -8.53
N GLU A 61 -3.75 1.84 -7.90
CA GLU A 61 -3.97 2.95 -6.96
C GLU A 61 -3.04 2.86 -5.76
N LEU A 62 -2.93 1.66 -5.16
CA LEU A 62 -2.02 1.44 -4.04
C LEU A 62 -0.56 1.64 -4.46
N SER A 63 -0.20 1.18 -5.65
CA SER A 63 1.14 1.37 -6.19
C SER A 63 1.48 2.84 -6.35
N LYS A 64 0.55 3.63 -6.90
CA LYS A 64 0.75 5.07 -7.06
C LYS A 64 0.90 5.78 -5.71
N LEU A 65 0.08 5.40 -4.73
CA LEU A 65 0.19 5.96 -3.39
C LEU A 65 1.54 5.62 -2.78
N GLY A 66 2.01 4.39 -2.98
CA GLY A 66 3.34 3.98 -2.52
C GLY A 66 4.45 4.85 -3.10
N GLY A 67 4.39 5.13 -4.40
CA GLY A 67 5.36 6.00 -5.06
C GLY A 67 5.34 7.42 -4.51
N LYS A 68 4.15 7.95 -4.25
CA LYS A 68 4.01 9.29 -3.66
C LYS A 68 4.53 9.34 -2.23
N ILE A 69 4.24 8.31 -1.43
CA ILE A 69 4.75 8.23 -0.06
C ILE A 69 6.28 8.19 -0.08
N GLU A 70 6.86 7.39 -0.97
CA GLU A 70 8.32 7.33 -1.11
C GLU A 70 8.90 8.69 -1.41
N THR A 71 8.37 9.38 -2.43
CA THR A 71 8.89 10.67 -2.87
C THR A 71 8.71 11.74 -1.81
N VAL A 72 7.53 11.83 -1.20
CA VAL A 72 7.22 12.88 -0.22
C VAL A 72 7.97 12.65 1.09
N SER A 73 8.25 11.38 1.45
CA SER A 73 9.05 11.07 2.63
C SER A 73 10.45 11.67 2.53
N SER A 74 11.02 11.72 1.33
CA SER A 74 12.33 12.32 1.12
C SER A 74 12.35 13.82 1.36
N SER A 75 11.22 14.50 1.22
CA SER A 75 11.11 15.93 1.51
C SER A 75 10.61 16.22 2.93
N GLU A 76 10.38 15.17 3.73
CA GLU A 76 10.00 15.27 5.15
C GLU A 76 8.76 16.13 5.40
N ASN A 77 7.80 16.10 4.48
CA ASN A 77 6.57 16.87 4.59
C ASN A 77 5.51 16.06 5.35
N PHE A 78 5.41 16.31 6.66
CA PHE A 78 4.51 15.58 7.55
C PHE A 78 3.05 15.69 7.11
N ASP A 79 2.57 16.91 6.83
CA ASP A 79 1.15 17.10 6.51
C ASP A 79 0.74 16.41 5.23
N PHE A 80 1.59 16.48 4.22
CA PHE A 80 1.34 15.80 2.96
C PHE A 80 1.33 14.28 3.17
N LEU A 81 2.30 13.76 3.92
CA LEU A 81 2.38 12.33 4.23
C LEU A 81 1.16 11.86 5.01
N LYS A 82 0.68 12.67 5.95
CA LYS A 82 -0.52 12.33 6.72
C LYS A 82 -1.71 12.13 5.78
N ASN A 83 -1.87 13.02 4.80
CA ASN A 83 -2.95 12.90 3.81
C ASN A 83 -2.77 11.67 2.93
N LEU A 84 -1.54 11.38 2.47
CA LEU A 84 -1.27 10.22 1.65
C LEU A 84 -1.54 8.92 2.40
N ILE A 85 -1.17 8.85 3.67
CA ILE A 85 -1.41 7.66 4.49
C ILE A 85 -2.91 7.47 4.75
N SER A 86 -3.64 8.57 4.93
CA SER A 86 -5.11 8.53 5.03
C SER A 86 -5.73 7.98 3.74
N ASP A 87 -5.24 8.44 2.58
CA ASP A 87 -5.69 7.94 1.28
C ASP A 87 -5.36 6.47 1.11
N PHE A 88 -4.17 6.05 1.57
CA PHE A 88 -3.77 4.65 1.56
C PHE A 88 -4.73 3.79 2.38
N GLU A 89 -5.06 4.23 3.59
CA GLU A 89 -6.00 3.51 4.46
C GLU A 89 -7.37 3.38 3.79
N ALA A 90 -7.88 4.45 3.22
CA ALA A 90 -9.18 4.44 2.54
C ALA A 90 -9.17 3.50 1.32
N SER A 91 -8.12 3.57 0.52
CA SER A 91 -7.97 2.72 -0.65
C SER A 91 -7.87 1.25 -0.27
N LEU A 92 -7.14 0.95 0.81
CA LEU A 92 -7.00 -0.41 1.32
C LEU A 92 -8.33 -0.97 1.81
N LYS A 93 -9.07 -0.20 2.63
CA LYS A 93 -10.34 -0.64 3.18
C LYS A 93 -11.39 -0.88 2.09
N LYS A 94 -11.33 -0.11 1.02
CA LYS A 94 -12.23 -0.27 -0.12
C LYS A 94 -12.05 -1.64 -0.80
N ARG A 95 -10.88 -2.24 -0.68
CA ARG A 95 -10.55 -3.53 -1.29
C ARG A 95 -10.76 -4.71 -0.36
N MET A 96 -11.03 -4.44 0.92
CA MET A 96 -11.29 -5.51 1.89
C MET A 96 -12.74 -5.96 1.78
N PRO A 97 -13.03 -7.26 1.98
CA PRO A 97 -14.42 -7.71 2.01
C PRO A 97 -15.15 -7.09 3.20
N PRO A 98 -16.46 -6.83 3.08
CA PRO A 98 -17.21 -6.31 4.23
C PRO A 98 -17.21 -7.31 5.38
N VAL A 99 -17.13 -6.79 6.58
CA VAL A 99 -17.12 -7.59 7.80
C VAL A 99 -18.55 -7.95 8.19
#